data_60849cca14cb0035d2894df615c06994
#
_entry.id   60849cca14cb0035d2894df615c06994
#
_cell.length_a   1.000
_cell.length_b   1.000
_cell.length_c   1.000
_cell.angle_alpha   90.00
_cell.angle_beta   90.00
_cell.angle_gamma   90.00
#
_symmetry.space_group_name_H-M   'P 1'
#
loop_
_entity.id
_entity.type
_entity.pdbx_description
1 polymer ?
#
loop_
_entity_poly.entity_id
_entity_poly.type
_entity_poly.pdbx_seq_one_letter_code
_entity_poly.pdbx_strand_id
1 'polypeptide(L)'
;MEPIRQKNPALSSGLERIILKCTQKDPNNRYQSAAELMYALEHYEEIDDVYKKKQKRKLAGFITTLSLTVIFAVGGFTLNYFAAQKATDTYQNLMSDAAKATDYNKKIKLYGQAIAVPNKAGEKDAYLGLIQAYKENDSVFSTEESAQLIKYINNNKKQLQADPENYTEICFETGKLFWYYYDYGKGNPITRATSSIAWFQDVINNAPEGYENLNMAKAYSSIGKFYRDITTDVTEADDKGKYKPFFDNINELLNSIAKDTSESEIVRLELLELARNAISQYATKFKGDGVTKSEISDMYYLIRDTLEDIETTTEKTTAKKNGTKSLLFDTKKAIDAAYSTSKGGAQ
;
A
#
# COMPACT_ATOMS: atom_id res chain seq x y z
N MET A 1 8.84 -16.77 -84.94
CA MET A 1 10.09 -17.21 -84.29
C MET A 1 9.67 -18.09 -83.12
N GLU A 2 10.26 -19.31 -83.03
CA GLU A 2 9.95 -20.14 -81.84
C GLU A 2 10.47 -19.50 -80.57
N PRO A 3 9.72 -19.57 -79.44
CA PRO A 3 10.19 -19.07 -78.19
C PRO A 3 11.51 -19.65 -77.75
N ILE A 4 12.46 -18.82 -77.33
CA ILE A 4 13.84 -19.24 -77.03
C ILE A 4 13.88 -20.21 -75.86
N ARG A 5 12.97 -20.01 -74.87
CA ARG A 5 12.85 -20.87 -73.67
C ARG A 5 12.35 -22.30 -74.03
N GLN A 6 11.74 -22.51 -75.18
CA GLN A 6 11.47 -23.90 -75.63
C GLN A 6 12.75 -24.67 -75.92
N LYS A 7 13.83 -23.99 -76.37
CA LYS A 7 15.13 -24.59 -76.59
C LYS A 7 16.02 -24.59 -75.35
N ASN A 8 15.90 -23.59 -74.52
CA ASN A 8 16.63 -23.50 -73.25
C ASN A 8 15.75 -22.89 -72.11
N PRO A 9 15.10 -23.75 -71.33
CA PRO A 9 14.23 -23.31 -70.23
C PRO A 9 14.94 -22.54 -69.12
N ALA A 10 16.27 -22.57 -69.00
CA ALA A 10 17.07 -21.87 -68.03
C ALA A 10 17.19 -20.37 -68.31
N LEU A 11 16.85 -19.93 -69.53
CA LEU A 11 16.87 -18.47 -69.82
C LEU A 11 15.74 -17.71 -69.16
N SER A 12 16.05 -16.46 -68.85
CA SER A 12 15.07 -15.54 -68.23
C SER A 12 13.86 -15.30 -69.13
N SER A 13 12.63 -15.36 -68.57
CA SER A 13 11.42 -15.01 -69.30
C SER A 13 11.37 -13.53 -69.63
N GLY A 14 12.04 -12.69 -68.88
CA GLY A 14 12.16 -11.24 -69.14
C GLY A 14 13.01 -10.99 -70.40
N LEU A 15 14.18 -11.62 -70.50
CA LEU A 15 15.02 -11.51 -71.69
C LEU A 15 14.36 -12.11 -72.96
N GLU A 16 13.64 -13.22 -72.82
CA GLU A 16 12.86 -13.79 -73.93
C GLU A 16 11.83 -12.76 -74.45
N ARG A 17 11.09 -12.10 -73.59
CA ARG A 17 10.13 -11.07 -74.01
C ARG A 17 10.78 -9.91 -74.73
N ILE A 18 11.95 -9.45 -74.26
CA ILE A 18 12.69 -8.37 -74.90
C ILE A 18 13.10 -8.81 -76.31
N ILE A 19 13.67 -10.02 -76.46
CA ILE A 19 14.11 -10.55 -77.81
C ILE A 19 12.90 -10.72 -78.70
N LEU A 20 11.80 -11.29 -78.25
CA LEU A 20 10.58 -11.44 -79.00
C LEU A 20 9.98 -10.07 -79.40
N LYS A 21 10.09 -9.02 -78.61
CA LYS A 21 9.69 -7.69 -78.99
C LYS A 21 10.59 -7.06 -80.00
N CYS A 22 11.91 -7.25 -79.92
CA CYS A 22 12.88 -6.81 -80.94
C CYS A 22 12.63 -7.41 -82.28
N THR A 23 12.15 -8.68 -82.34
CA THR A 23 12.01 -9.54 -83.57
C THR A 23 10.57 -9.59 -84.08
N GLN A 24 9.68 -8.74 -83.62
CA GLN A 24 8.29 -8.63 -84.12
C GLN A 24 8.30 -8.35 -85.64
N LYS A 25 7.32 -8.93 -86.36
CA LYS A 25 7.21 -8.73 -87.80
C LYS A 25 6.88 -7.27 -88.15
N ASP A 26 5.94 -6.67 -87.42
CA ASP A 26 5.58 -5.28 -87.58
C ASP A 26 6.62 -4.41 -86.86
N PRO A 27 7.29 -3.48 -87.60
CA PRO A 27 8.23 -2.51 -86.96
C PRO A 27 7.64 -1.64 -85.87
N ASN A 28 6.36 -1.30 -85.94
CA ASN A 28 5.67 -0.48 -84.92
C ASN A 28 5.55 -1.20 -83.57
N ASN A 29 5.62 -2.51 -83.55
CA ASN A 29 5.58 -3.34 -82.33
C ASN A 29 6.98 -3.65 -81.78
N ARG A 30 8.04 -3.10 -82.39
CA ARG A 30 9.40 -3.20 -81.82
C ARG A 30 9.70 -2.05 -80.85
N TYR A 31 10.87 -2.08 -80.24
CA TYR A 31 11.37 -0.91 -79.51
C TYR A 31 11.62 0.22 -80.52
N GLN A 32 11.08 1.42 -80.20
CA GLN A 32 11.13 2.56 -81.14
C GLN A 32 12.41 3.39 -80.97
N SER A 33 13.21 3.16 -79.93
CA SER A 33 14.52 3.78 -79.72
C SER A 33 15.50 2.84 -79.05
N ALA A 34 16.81 3.11 -79.25
CA ALA A 34 17.86 2.41 -78.53
C ALA A 34 17.74 2.66 -76.97
N ALA A 35 17.28 3.81 -76.59
CA ALA A 35 17.04 4.16 -75.14
C ALA A 35 15.90 3.31 -74.54
N GLU A 36 14.81 3.05 -75.26
CA GLU A 36 13.74 2.16 -74.85
C GLU A 36 14.21 0.71 -74.68
N LEU A 37 15.01 0.24 -75.63
CA LEU A 37 15.60 -1.10 -75.55
C LEU A 37 16.58 -1.21 -74.35
N MET A 38 17.43 -0.21 -74.16
CA MET A 38 18.40 -0.14 -73.07
C MET A 38 17.69 -0.17 -71.74
N TYR A 39 16.65 0.67 -71.54
CA TYR A 39 15.82 0.66 -70.34
C TYR A 39 15.20 -0.73 -70.07
N ALA A 40 14.66 -1.38 -71.11
CA ALA A 40 14.08 -2.71 -70.95
C ALA A 40 15.13 -3.78 -70.55
N LEU A 41 16.37 -3.65 -71.07
CA LEU A 41 17.49 -4.55 -70.74
C LEU A 41 17.98 -4.30 -69.26
N GLU A 42 18.03 -3.05 -68.82
CA GLU A 42 18.43 -2.73 -67.46
C GLU A 42 17.38 -3.21 -66.44
N HIS A 43 16.08 -3.27 -66.82
CA HIS A 43 14.98 -3.64 -65.95
C HIS A 43 14.36 -5.02 -66.30
N TYR A 44 15.07 -5.89 -66.98
CA TYR A 44 14.53 -7.20 -67.45
C TYR A 44 14.09 -8.11 -66.31
N GLU A 45 14.69 -7.98 -65.13
CA GLU A 45 14.30 -8.75 -63.96
C GLU A 45 12.88 -8.40 -63.49
N GLU A 46 12.43 -7.16 -63.65
CA GLU A 46 11.09 -6.72 -63.23
C GLU A 46 9.97 -7.37 -64.07
N ILE A 47 10.27 -7.73 -65.31
CA ILE A 47 9.37 -8.46 -66.21
C ILE A 47 9.53 -9.97 -66.15
N ASP A 48 10.53 -10.45 -65.43
CA ASP A 48 10.79 -11.90 -65.29
C ASP A 48 9.72 -12.58 -64.40
N ASP A 49 9.17 -13.67 -64.89
CA ASP A 49 8.10 -14.39 -64.16
C ASP A 49 8.59 -15.05 -62.89
N VAL A 50 9.85 -15.45 -62.82
CA VAL A 50 10.48 -16.03 -61.62
C VAL A 50 10.64 -14.93 -60.55
N TYR A 51 11.11 -13.76 -60.97
CA TYR A 51 11.25 -12.58 -60.08
C TYR A 51 9.90 -12.14 -59.52
N LYS A 52 8.88 -11.97 -60.37
CA LYS A 52 7.51 -11.64 -59.97
C LYS A 52 6.92 -12.65 -59.01
N LYS A 53 7.14 -13.94 -59.25
CA LYS A 53 6.69 -15.02 -58.35
C LYS A 53 7.40 -14.94 -56.98
N LYS A 54 8.72 -14.65 -56.97
CA LYS A 54 9.51 -14.46 -55.75
C LYS A 54 9.04 -13.27 -54.96
N GLN A 55 8.76 -12.11 -55.60
CA GLN A 55 8.23 -10.90 -54.94
C GLN A 55 6.83 -11.14 -54.35
N LYS A 56 5.92 -11.80 -55.10
CA LYS A 56 4.60 -12.17 -54.60
C LYS A 56 4.68 -13.07 -53.37
N ARG A 57 5.61 -14.04 -53.32
CA ARG A 57 5.81 -14.90 -52.15
C ARG A 57 6.35 -14.12 -50.97
N LYS A 58 7.29 -13.18 -51.15
CA LYS A 58 7.78 -12.29 -50.07
C LYS A 58 6.66 -11.43 -49.54
N LEU A 59 5.85 -10.81 -50.40
CA LEU A 59 4.72 -10.01 -49.99
C LEU A 59 3.65 -10.82 -49.24
N ALA A 60 3.32 -12.02 -49.74
CA ALA A 60 2.40 -12.93 -49.07
C ALA A 60 2.93 -13.32 -47.67
N GLY A 61 4.23 -13.65 -47.56
CA GLY A 61 4.86 -13.92 -46.26
C GLY A 61 4.78 -12.74 -45.30
N PHE A 62 5.06 -11.53 -45.77
CA PHE A 62 4.96 -10.32 -44.99
C PHE A 62 3.52 -10.05 -44.50
N ILE A 63 2.53 -10.16 -45.39
CA ILE A 63 1.11 -9.98 -45.04
C ILE A 63 0.69 -11.05 -44.01
N THR A 64 1.12 -12.31 -44.19
CA THR A 64 0.79 -13.38 -43.25
C THR A 64 1.37 -13.12 -41.86
N THR A 65 2.64 -12.73 -41.75
CA THR A 65 3.26 -12.40 -40.46
C THR A 65 2.62 -11.20 -39.80
N LEU A 66 2.34 -10.15 -40.58
CA LEU A 66 1.65 -8.96 -40.08
C LEU A 66 0.24 -9.31 -39.53
N SER A 67 -0.54 -10.10 -40.28
CA SER A 67 -1.86 -10.54 -39.85
C SER A 67 -1.82 -11.36 -38.57
N LEU A 68 -0.86 -12.32 -38.45
CA LEU A 68 -0.66 -13.09 -37.23
C LEU A 68 -0.30 -12.20 -36.05
N THR A 69 0.59 -11.22 -36.22
CA THR A 69 0.97 -10.28 -35.19
C THR A 69 -0.26 -9.47 -34.67
N VAL A 70 -1.09 -8.99 -35.60
CA VAL A 70 -2.32 -8.26 -35.23
C VAL A 70 -3.30 -9.18 -34.46
N ILE A 71 -3.48 -10.42 -34.92
CA ILE A 71 -4.36 -11.41 -34.26
C ILE A 71 -3.87 -11.68 -32.84
N PHE A 72 -2.56 -11.91 -32.63
CA PHE A 72 -2.01 -12.14 -31.30
C PHE A 72 -2.08 -10.90 -30.40
N ALA A 73 -1.85 -9.71 -30.95
CA ALA A 73 -1.98 -8.47 -30.20
C ALA A 73 -3.42 -8.23 -29.73
N VAL A 74 -4.40 -8.34 -30.64
CA VAL A 74 -5.83 -8.18 -30.32
C VAL A 74 -6.29 -9.28 -29.37
N GLY A 75 -5.92 -10.55 -29.64
CA GLY A 75 -6.26 -11.69 -28.78
C GLY A 75 -5.68 -11.54 -27.38
N GLY A 76 -4.42 -11.16 -27.26
CA GLY A 76 -3.77 -10.91 -25.97
C GLY A 76 -4.43 -9.77 -25.19
N PHE A 77 -4.76 -8.67 -25.85
CA PHE A 77 -5.46 -7.54 -25.24
C PHE A 77 -6.85 -7.93 -24.76
N THR A 78 -7.64 -8.63 -25.58
CA THR A 78 -8.99 -9.05 -25.18
C THR A 78 -8.99 -10.04 -24.02
N LEU A 79 -8.09 -11.04 -24.05
CA LEU A 79 -7.95 -12.00 -22.95
C LEU A 79 -7.55 -11.32 -21.65
N ASN A 80 -6.61 -10.38 -21.71
CA ASN A 80 -6.20 -9.61 -20.52
C ASN A 80 -7.34 -8.73 -19.98
N TYR A 81 -8.13 -8.10 -20.86
CA TYR A 81 -9.29 -7.32 -20.47
C TYR A 81 -10.35 -8.19 -19.77
N PHE A 82 -10.71 -9.35 -20.33
CA PHE A 82 -11.67 -10.25 -19.70
C PHE A 82 -11.14 -10.85 -18.38
N ALA A 83 -9.84 -11.15 -18.30
CA ALA A 83 -9.23 -11.62 -17.06
C ALA A 83 -9.28 -10.54 -15.96
N ALA A 84 -9.00 -9.29 -16.30
CA ALA A 84 -9.08 -8.17 -15.37
C ALA A 84 -10.52 -7.91 -14.90
N GLN A 85 -11.50 -7.97 -15.83
CA GLN A 85 -12.92 -7.85 -15.49
C GLN A 85 -13.37 -8.95 -14.51
N LYS A 86 -13.04 -10.22 -14.83
CA LYS A 86 -13.35 -11.36 -13.95
C LYS A 86 -12.68 -11.24 -12.58
N ALA A 87 -11.46 -10.76 -12.51
CA ALA A 87 -10.77 -10.51 -11.24
C ALA A 87 -11.52 -9.44 -10.41
N THR A 88 -11.96 -8.35 -11.05
CA THR A 88 -12.75 -7.30 -10.40
C THR A 88 -14.07 -7.84 -9.85
N ASP A 89 -14.83 -8.59 -10.65
CA ASP A 89 -16.10 -9.19 -10.23
C ASP A 89 -15.88 -10.17 -9.06
N THR A 90 -14.83 -11.00 -9.14
CA THR A 90 -14.47 -11.94 -8.08
C THR A 90 -14.12 -11.21 -6.78
N TYR A 91 -13.32 -10.17 -6.85
CA TYR A 91 -12.94 -9.33 -5.71
C TYR A 91 -14.18 -8.70 -5.05
N GLN A 92 -15.04 -8.07 -5.83
CA GLN A 92 -16.27 -7.43 -5.32
C GLN A 92 -17.22 -8.42 -4.66
N ASN A 93 -17.39 -9.62 -5.26
CA ASN A 93 -18.20 -10.67 -4.66
C ASN A 93 -17.62 -11.14 -3.33
N LEU A 94 -16.31 -11.38 -3.24
CA LEU A 94 -15.64 -11.80 -2.01
C LEU A 94 -15.77 -10.72 -0.93
N MET A 95 -15.60 -9.43 -1.26
CA MET A 95 -15.78 -8.30 -0.34
C MET A 95 -17.22 -8.21 0.16
N SER A 96 -18.20 -8.33 -0.73
CA SER A 96 -19.64 -8.34 -0.37
C SER A 96 -19.99 -9.51 0.54
N ASP A 97 -19.49 -10.71 0.24
CA ASP A 97 -19.74 -11.91 1.04
C ASP A 97 -19.03 -11.83 2.41
N ALA A 98 -17.83 -11.27 2.47
CA ALA A 98 -17.12 -11.02 3.72
C ALA A 98 -17.87 -10.02 4.61
N ALA A 99 -18.38 -8.93 4.05
CA ALA A 99 -19.16 -7.94 4.79
C ALA A 99 -20.44 -8.51 5.40
N LYS A 100 -21.08 -9.46 4.70
CA LYS A 100 -22.32 -10.13 5.15
C LYS A 100 -22.07 -11.32 6.08
N ALA A 101 -20.85 -11.82 6.15
CA ALA A 101 -20.53 -13.00 6.94
C ALA A 101 -20.63 -12.68 8.44
N THR A 102 -21.41 -13.47 9.18
CA THR A 102 -21.53 -13.40 10.65
C THR A 102 -20.55 -14.33 11.34
N ASP A 103 -20.13 -15.40 10.67
CA ASP A 103 -19.08 -16.29 11.19
C ASP A 103 -17.71 -15.66 10.98
N TYR A 104 -16.95 -15.52 12.07
CA TYR A 104 -15.65 -14.89 12.08
C TYR A 104 -14.63 -15.60 11.17
N ASN A 105 -14.51 -16.91 11.27
CA ASN A 105 -13.53 -17.66 10.47
C ASN A 105 -13.85 -17.57 8.97
N LYS A 106 -15.13 -17.57 8.63
CA LYS A 106 -15.57 -17.36 7.25
C LYS A 106 -15.25 -15.94 6.79
N LYS A 107 -15.48 -14.91 7.63
CA LYS A 107 -15.20 -13.51 7.32
C LYS A 107 -13.72 -13.28 7.00
N ILE A 108 -12.81 -13.69 7.89
CA ILE A 108 -11.38 -13.53 7.68
C ILE A 108 -10.84 -14.32 6.48
N LYS A 109 -11.40 -15.51 6.23
CA LYS A 109 -11.06 -16.31 5.04
C LYS A 109 -11.46 -15.61 3.75
N LEU A 110 -12.64 -15.00 3.69
CA LEU A 110 -13.13 -14.27 2.51
C LEU A 110 -12.28 -13.03 2.22
N TYR A 111 -11.92 -12.25 3.24
CA TYR A 111 -10.96 -11.12 3.07
C TYR A 111 -9.59 -11.60 2.59
N GLY A 112 -9.06 -12.69 3.16
CA GLY A 112 -7.83 -13.29 2.70
C GLY A 112 -7.87 -13.76 1.24
N GLN A 113 -9.01 -14.29 0.79
CA GLN A 113 -9.24 -14.65 -0.60
C GLN A 113 -9.32 -13.41 -1.50
N ALA A 114 -9.95 -12.32 -1.04
CA ALA A 114 -9.99 -11.06 -1.77
C ALA A 114 -8.59 -10.47 -1.98
N ILE A 115 -7.74 -10.48 -0.94
CA ILE A 115 -6.32 -10.06 -1.02
C ILE A 115 -5.54 -10.90 -2.04
N ALA A 116 -5.88 -12.19 -2.20
CA ALA A 116 -5.20 -13.10 -3.11
C ALA A 116 -5.70 -13.01 -4.58
N VAL A 117 -6.72 -12.20 -4.88
CA VAL A 117 -7.22 -12.04 -6.25
C VAL A 117 -6.15 -11.38 -7.12
N PRO A 118 -5.80 -11.96 -8.30
CA PRO A 118 -4.82 -11.38 -9.21
C PRO A 118 -5.13 -9.93 -9.56
N ASN A 119 -4.13 -9.07 -9.54
CA ASN A 119 -4.21 -7.63 -9.81
C ASN A 119 -5.07 -6.81 -8.81
N LYS A 120 -5.51 -7.41 -7.70
CA LYS A 120 -6.28 -6.74 -6.64
C LYS A 120 -5.55 -6.69 -5.29
N ALA A 121 -4.36 -7.28 -5.21
CA ALA A 121 -3.56 -7.31 -3.98
C ALA A 121 -3.04 -5.93 -3.51
N GLY A 122 -3.16 -4.89 -4.32
CA GLY A 122 -2.87 -3.50 -3.95
C GLY A 122 -4.07 -2.71 -3.43
N GLU A 123 -5.27 -3.28 -3.45
CA GLU A 123 -6.50 -2.62 -2.98
C GLU A 123 -6.56 -2.64 -1.44
N LYS A 124 -6.69 -1.48 -0.81
CA LYS A 124 -6.66 -1.37 0.66
C LYS A 124 -7.85 -2.00 1.36
N ASP A 125 -9.02 -1.97 0.74
CA ASP A 125 -10.29 -2.31 1.40
C ASP A 125 -10.32 -3.72 1.99
N ALA A 126 -9.70 -4.69 1.32
CA ALA A 126 -9.64 -6.06 1.83
C ALA A 126 -8.76 -6.19 3.08
N TYR A 127 -7.66 -5.42 3.17
CA TYR A 127 -6.81 -5.37 4.36
C TYR A 127 -7.51 -4.65 5.50
N LEU A 128 -8.14 -3.51 5.22
CA LEU A 128 -8.88 -2.75 6.24
C LEU A 128 -10.07 -3.56 6.75
N GLY A 129 -10.79 -4.26 5.87
CA GLY A 129 -11.86 -5.17 6.26
C GLY A 129 -11.38 -6.33 7.14
N LEU A 130 -10.20 -6.90 6.84
CA LEU A 130 -9.58 -7.94 7.66
C LEU A 130 -9.15 -7.40 9.03
N ILE A 131 -8.53 -6.22 9.07
CA ILE A 131 -8.15 -5.52 10.32
C ILE A 131 -9.39 -5.26 11.18
N GLN A 132 -10.46 -4.78 10.55
CA GLN A 132 -11.72 -4.53 11.27
C GLN A 132 -12.34 -5.83 11.82
N ALA A 133 -12.30 -6.91 11.05
CA ALA A 133 -12.77 -8.22 11.53
C ALA A 133 -12.00 -8.71 12.76
N TYR A 134 -10.67 -8.50 12.82
CA TYR A 134 -9.86 -8.82 14.00
C TYR A 134 -10.26 -7.97 15.22
N LYS A 135 -10.54 -6.66 15.02
CA LYS A 135 -10.98 -5.77 16.11
C LYS A 135 -12.35 -6.17 16.69
N GLU A 136 -13.27 -6.62 15.82
CA GLU A 136 -14.67 -6.89 16.18
C GLU A 136 -14.89 -8.26 16.82
N ASN A 137 -14.01 -9.24 16.62
CA ASN A 137 -14.21 -10.62 17.08
C ASN A 137 -14.34 -10.68 18.61
N ASP A 138 -13.24 -10.37 19.30
CA ASP A 138 -13.14 -10.45 20.77
C ASP A 138 -12.32 -9.30 21.39
N SER A 139 -12.01 -8.29 20.59
CA SER A 139 -11.13 -7.18 20.93
C SER A 139 -9.72 -7.64 21.32
N VAL A 140 -9.26 -8.75 20.75
CA VAL A 140 -7.91 -9.30 20.91
C VAL A 140 -7.30 -9.51 19.52
N PHE A 141 -6.04 -9.14 19.36
CA PHE A 141 -5.26 -9.42 18.15
C PHE A 141 -4.19 -10.44 18.52
N SER A 142 -4.44 -11.68 18.17
CA SER A 142 -3.59 -12.82 18.53
C SER A 142 -2.29 -12.86 17.74
N THR A 143 -1.35 -13.67 18.21
CA THR A 143 -0.08 -13.92 17.52
C THR A 143 -0.29 -14.55 16.14
N GLU A 144 -1.27 -15.44 16.02
CA GLU A 144 -1.64 -16.12 14.77
C GLU A 144 -2.20 -15.15 13.75
N GLU A 145 -3.13 -14.29 14.17
CA GLU A 145 -3.72 -13.24 13.31
C GLU A 145 -2.66 -12.23 12.87
N SER A 146 -1.76 -11.85 13.78
CA SER A 146 -0.66 -10.95 13.47
C SER A 146 0.28 -11.52 12.42
N ALA A 147 0.64 -12.79 12.54
CA ALA A 147 1.47 -13.49 11.57
C ALA A 147 0.79 -13.59 10.19
N GLN A 148 -0.52 -13.80 10.18
CA GLN A 148 -1.31 -13.86 8.95
C GLN A 148 -1.38 -12.50 8.25
N LEU A 149 -1.68 -11.43 8.98
CA LEU A 149 -1.73 -10.06 8.43
C LEU A 149 -0.37 -9.63 7.88
N ILE A 150 0.69 -9.83 8.66
CA ILE A 150 2.08 -9.54 8.25
C ILE A 150 2.43 -10.29 6.97
N LYS A 151 2.05 -11.56 6.86
CA LYS A 151 2.27 -12.37 5.65
C LYS A 151 1.56 -11.78 4.43
N TYR A 152 0.30 -11.37 4.56
CA TYR A 152 -0.44 -10.75 3.47
C TYR A 152 0.22 -9.43 3.01
N ILE A 153 0.58 -8.56 3.94
CA ILE A 153 1.21 -7.27 3.62
C ILE A 153 2.59 -7.49 2.97
N ASN A 154 3.43 -8.36 3.54
CA ASN A 154 4.78 -8.60 3.02
C ASN A 154 4.77 -9.25 1.63
N ASN A 155 3.88 -10.21 1.39
CA ASN A 155 3.77 -10.88 0.09
C ASN A 155 3.34 -9.91 -1.03
N ASN A 156 2.60 -8.87 -0.68
CA ASN A 156 2.04 -7.92 -1.62
C ASN A 156 2.65 -6.51 -1.50
N LYS A 157 3.74 -6.36 -0.74
CA LYS A 157 4.36 -5.07 -0.43
C LYS A 157 4.63 -4.22 -1.67
N LYS A 158 5.11 -4.83 -2.75
CA LYS A 158 5.39 -4.12 -4.01
C LYS A 158 4.12 -3.53 -4.65
N GLN A 159 3.02 -4.28 -4.64
CA GLN A 159 1.73 -3.83 -5.19
C GLN A 159 1.12 -2.73 -4.31
N LEU A 160 1.20 -2.90 -2.99
CA LEU A 160 0.71 -1.92 -2.03
C LEU A 160 1.49 -0.59 -2.12
N GLN A 161 2.81 -0.65 -2.21
CA GLN A 161 3.66 0.55 -2.34
C GLN A 161 3.55 1.26 -3.69
N ALA A 162 2.90 0.65 -4.69
CA ALA A 162 2.59 1.33 -5.94
C ALA A 162 1.52 2.42 -5.76
N ASP A 163 0.72 2.34 -4.69
CA ASP A 163 -0.19 3.37 -4.22
C ASP A 163 0.21 3.76 -2.77
N PRO A 164 0.98 4.85 -2.60
CA PRO A 164 1.47 5.27 -1.29
C PRO A 164 0.35 5.61 -0.29
N GLU A 165 -0.79 6.12 -0.74
CA GLU A 165 -1.93 6.43 0.12
C GLU A 165 -2.53 5.15 0.71
N ASN A 166 -2.83 4.16 -0.13
CA ASN A 166 -3.34 2.86 0.30
C ASN A 166 -2.37 2.15 1.25
N TYR A 167 -1.08 2.14 0.92
CA TYR A 167 -0.07 1.50 1.77
C TYR A 167 0.05 2.18 3.13
N THR A 168 0.07 3.51 3.14
CA THR A 168 0.16 4.31 4.38
C THR A 168 -1.03 4.05 5.29
N GLU A 169 -2.25 4.02 4.75
CA GLU A 169 -3.46 3.77 5.53
C GLU A 169 -3.47 2.35 6.13
N ILE A 170 -3.08 1.33 5.34
CA ILE A 170 -2.94 -0.04 5.85
C ILE A 170 -1.91 -0.09 6.99
N CYS A 171 -0.75 0.55 6.82
CA CYS A 171 0.28 0.58 7.85
C CYS A 171 -0.22 1.31 9.12
N PHE A 172 -0.93 2.42 8.98
CA PHE A 172 -1.47 3.17 10.10
C PHE A 172 -2.48 2.34 10.90
N GLU A 173 -3.47 1.74 10.24
CA GLU A 173 -4.46 0.89 10.90
C GLU A 173 -3.85 -0.40 11.47
N THR A 174 -2.83 -0.97 10.82
CA THR A 174 -2.06 -2.10 11.38
C THR A 174 -1.29 -1.67 12.64
N GLY A 175 -0.67 -0.49 12.62
CA GLY A 175 -0.01 0.09 13.80
C GLY A 175 -0.96 0.24 14.98
N LYS A 176 -2.16 0.77 14.74
CA LYS A 176 -3.23 0.89 15.76
C LYS A 176 -3.69 -0.48 16.25
N LEU A 177 -3.82 -1.46 15.36
CA LEU A 177 -4.19 -2.82 15.75
C LEU A 177 -3.17 -3.44 16.71
N PHE A 178 -1.86 -3.30 16.43
CA PHE A 178 -0.81 -3.71 17.37
C PHE A 178 -0.84 -2.91 18.66
N TRP A 179 -1.04 -1.62 18.60
CA TRP A 179 -1.03 -0.74 19.77
C TRP A 179 -2.16 -1.03 20.76
N TYR A 180 -3.36 -1.29 20.29
CA TYR A 180 -4.53 -1.39 21.14
C TYR A 180 -4.99 -2.81 21.43
N TYR A 181 -4.74 -3.77 20.53
CA TYR A 181 -5.38 -5.08 20.57
C TYR A 181 -4.40 -6.25 20.67
N TYR A 182 -3.09 -6.05 20.48
CA TYR A 182 -2.12 -7.13 20.43
C TYR A 182 -1.97 -7.83 21.78
N ASP A 183 -2.09 -9.18 21.81
CA ASP A 183 -2.13 -9.97 23.04
C ASP A 183 -0.78 -10.62 23.43
N TYR A 184 0.27 -10.45 22.64
CA TYR A 184 1.57 -11.00 22.99
C TYR A 184 2.04 -10.49 24.37
N GLY A 185 2.49 -11.40 25.24
CA GLY A 185 2.91 -11.03 26.59
C GLY A 185 1.75 -10.61 27.51
N LYS A 186 0.56 -11.16 27.35
CA LYS A 186 -0.66 -10.84 28.09
C LYS A 186 -1.12 -9.39 27.93
N GLY A 187 -0.97 -8.85 26.73
CA GLY A 187 -1.40 -7.50 26.40
C GLY A 187 -0.64 -6.39 27.10
N ASN A 188 0.64 -6.62 27.47
CA ASN A 188 1.46 -5.60 28.11
C ASN A 188 1.54 -4.33 27.24
N PRO A 189 1.16 -3.14 27.76
CA PRO A 189 1.19 -1.89 27.00
C PRO A 189 2.55 -1.56 26.35
N ILE A 190 3.66 -1.89 27.02
CA ILE A 190 5.01 -1.69 26.50
C ILE A 190 5.24 -2.59 25.27
N THR A 191 4.84 -3.86 25.35
CA THR A 191 4.96 -4.79 24.22
C THR A 191 4.08 -4.35 23.06
N ARG A 192 2.85 -3.90 23.31
CA ARG A 192 1.96 -3.34 22.29
C ARG A 192 2.60 -2.14 21.58
N ALA A 193 3.04 -1.16 22.36
CA ALA A 193 3.66 0.05 21.83
C ALA A 193 4.92 -0.26 21.03
N THR A 194 5.80 -1.13 21.53
CA THR A 194 7.04 -1.49 20.82
C THR A 194 6.79 -2.30 19.54
N SER A 195 5.79 -3.17 19.53
CA SER A 195 5.41 -3.96 18.35
C SER A 195 4.82 -3.10 17.22
N SER A 196 4.24 -1.95 17.56
CA SER A 196 3.65 -1.03 16.59
C SER A 196 4.65 -0.08 15.91
N ILE A 197 5.87 0.08 16.47
CA ILE A 197 6.87 1.06 16.00
C ILE A 197 7.16 0.94 14.51
N ALA A 198 7.38 -0.28 14.01
CA ALA A 198 7.73 -0.51 12.62
C ALA A 198 6.62 -0.05 11.65
N TRP A 199 5.37 -0.27 12.02
CA TRP A 199 4.22 0.12 11.22
C TRP A 199 4.06 1.65 11.14
N PHE A 200 4.14 2.34 12.27
CA PHE A 200 4.11 3.80 12.27
C PHE A 200 5.36 4.41 11.61
N GLN A 201 6.50 3.73 11.67
CA GLN A 201 7.69 4.15 10.93
C GLN A 201 7.49 3.99 9.41
N ASP A 202 6.83 2.92 8.95
CA ASP A 202 6.45 2.77 7.54
C ASP A 202 5.47 3.87 7.10
N VAL A 203 4.53 4.28 7.94
CA VAL A 203 3.69 5.48 7.68
C VAL A 203 4.55 6.72 7.49
N ILE A 204 5.45 7.01 8.44
CA ILE A 204 6.30 8.22 8.41
C ILE A 204 7.15 8.27 7.14
N ASN A 205 7.63 7.11 6.68
CA ASN A 205 8.52 7.00 5.52
C ASN A 205 7.80 7.06 4.17
N ASN A 206 6.51 6.70 4.11
CA ASN A 206 5.79 6.50 2.85
C ASN A 206 4.56 7.42 2.69
N ALA A 207 4.17 8.16 3.74
CA ALA A 207 2.98 9.00 3.69
C ALA A 207 3.09 10.06 2.59
N PRO A 208 2.03 10.22 1.76
CA PRO A 208 1.96 11.30 0.80
C PRO A 208 1.90 12.67 1.51
N GLU A 209 2.20 13.73 0.77
CA GLU A 209 2.09 15.09 1.30
C GLU A 209 0.63 15.37 1.74
N GLY A 210 0.49 15.92 2.95
CA GLY A 210 -0.84 16.25 3.51
C GLY A 210 -1.57 15.08 4.16
N TYR A 211 -0.94 13.91 4.34
CA TYR A 211 -1.58 12.79 5.04
C TYR A 211 -1.97 13.20 6.48
N GLU A 212 -3.26 13.16 6.78
CA GLU A 212 -3.85 13.70 8.02
C GLU A 212 -3.31 13.06 9.30
N ASN A 213 -3.05 11.74 9.29
CA ASN A 213 -2.60 10.98 10.45
C ASN A 213 -1.07 10.94 10.61
N LEU A 214 -0.30 11.71 9.83
CA LEU A 214 1.17 11.68 9.89
C LEU A 214 1.70 12.08 11.27
N ASN A 215 1.12 13.12 11.89
CA ASN A 215 1.54 13.57 13.23
C ASN A 215 1.19 12.54 14.30
N MET A 216 0.03 11.90 14.20
CA MET A 216 -0.33 10.80 15.10
C MET A 216 0.64 9.63 14.96
N ALA A 217 1.00 9.23 13.73
CA ALA A 217 1.97 8.17 13.50
C ALA A 217 3.35 8.50 14.11
N LYS A 218 3.81 9.76 13.98
CA LYS A 218 5.04 10.23 14.65
C LYS A 218 4.94 10.14 16.17
N ALA A 219 3.82 10.55 16.76
CA ALA A 219 3.60 10.48 18.19
C ALA A 219 3.60 9.03 18.69
N TYR A 220 2.84 8.13 18.08
CA TYR A 220 2.86 6.70 18.40
C TYR A 220 4.27 6.09 18.30
N SER A 221 4.97 6.34 17.19
CA SER A 221 6.33 5.84 17.00
C SER A 221 7.28 6.35 18.09
N SER A 222 7.17 7.63 18.46
CA SER A 222 8.02 8.26 19.50
C SER A 222 7.74 7.69 20.88
N ILE A 223 6.47 7.53 21.24
CA ILE A 223 6.06 6.92 22.51
C ILE A 223 6.51 5.47 22.59
N GLY A 224 6.35 4.69 21.49
CA GLY A 224 6.84 3.31 21.43
C GLY A 224 8.36 3.22 21.63
N LYS A 225 9.13 4.10 20.99
CA LYS A 225 10.59 4.19 21.16
C LYS A 225 10.95 4.57 22.61
N PHE A 226 10.26 5.54 23.19
CA PHE A 226 10.45 5.89 24.60
C PHE A 226 10.29 4.66 25.52
N TYR A 227 9.20 3.91 25.37
CA TYR A 227 8.99 2.70 26.18
C TYR A 227 10.03 1.60 25.95
N ARG A 228 10.53 1.46 24.71
CA ARG A 228 11.57 0.50 24.39
C ARG A 228 12.89 0.85 25.09
N ASP A 229 13.25 2.13 25.10
CA ASP A 229 14.61 2.57 25.43
C ASP A 229 14.74 3.07 26.89
N ILE A 230 13.66 3.58 27.50
CA ILE A 230 13.72 4.31 28.77
C ILE A 230 14.33 3.52 29.93
N THR A 231 14.12 2.22 30.00
CA THR A 231 14.69 1.38 31.08
C THR A 231 16.22 1.36 30.98
N THR A 232 16.75 1.21 29.77
CA THR A 232 18.18 1.25 29.49
C THR A 232 18.73 2.64 29.75
N ASP A 233 18.05 3.68 29.22
CA ASP A 233 18.43 5.08 29.40
C ASP A 233 18.55 5.48 30.88
N VAL A 234 17.59 5.06 31.72
CA VAL A 234 17.65 5.30 33.19
C VAL A 234 18.83 4.56 33.82
N THR A 235 19.07 3.31 33.42
CA THR A 235 20.19 2.51 33.95
C THR A 235 21.55 3.12 33.62
N GLU A 236 21.66 3.73 32.42
CA GLU A 236 22.86 4.39 31.93
C GLU A 236 22.95 5.88 32.33
N ALA A 237 21.97 6.39 33.08
CA ALA A 237 21.83 7.80 33.47
C ALA A 237 21.75 8.77 32.27
N ASP A 238 21.19 8.30 31.15
CA ASP A 238 21.00 9.05 29.88
C ASP A 238 19.52 9.39 29.61
N ASP A 239 18.69 9.42 30.65
CA ASP A 239 17.24 9.67 30.53
C ASP A 239 16.86 11.15 30.52
N LYS A 240 17.80 12.06 30.79
CA LYS A 240 17.54 13.51 30.84
C LYS A 240 17.18 14.05 29.45
N GLY A 241 16.10 14.85 29.40
CA GLY A 241 15.61 15.45 28.16
C GLY A 241 14.71 14.53 27.32
N LYS A 242 14.50 13.27 27.75
CA LYS A 242 13.65 12.29 27.02
C LYS A 242 12.18 12.38 27.42
N TYR A 243 11.89 12.94 28.58
CA TYR A 243 10.52 13.00 29.11
C TYR A 243 9.68 14.15 28.52
N LYS A 244 10.30 15.30 28.18
CA LYS A 244 9.52 16.39 27.56
C LYS A 244 8.98 15.99 26.18
N PRO A 245 9.76 15.43 25.24
CA PRO A 245 9.22 14.91 23.97
C PRO A 245 8.15 13.82 24.18
N PHE A 246 8.32 12.93 25.16
CA PHE A 246 7.33 11.93 25.50
C PHE A 246 6.01 12.55 25.98
N PHE A 247 6.07 13.56 26.86
CA PHE A 247 4.91 14.33 27.31
C PHE A 247 4.21 15.01 26.14
N ASP A 248 4.95 15.68 25.25
CA ASP A 248 4.41 16.39 24.10
C ASP A 248 3.69 15.45 23.12
N ASN A 249 4.27 14.27 22.84
CA ASN A 249 3.63 13.27 21.99
C ASN A 249 2.33 12.72 22.59
N ILE A 250 2.29 12.46 23.91
CA ILE A 250 1.05 12.05 24.59
C ILE A 250 0.00 13.15 24.50
N ASN A 251 0.39 14.40 24.75
CA ASN A 251 -0.51 15.54 24.70
C ASN A 251 -1.10 15.74 23.28
N GLU A 252 -0.33 15.50 22.23
CA GLU A 252 -0.81 15.54 20.85
C GLU A 252 -1.88 14.48 20.59
N LEU A 253 -1.65 13.22 21.02
CA LEU A 253 -2.63 12.15 20.89
C LEU A 253 -3.92 12.44 21.67
N LEU A 254 -3.80 12.94 22.90
CA LEU A 254 -4.96 13.31 23.72
C LEU A 254 -5.81 14.41 23.08
N ASN A 255 -5.16 15.45 22.56
CA ASN A 255 -5.87 16.52 21.86
C ASN A 255 -6.58 16.05 20.60
N SER A 256 -6.01 15.06 19.91
CA SER A 256 -6.66 14.45 18.74
C SER A 256 -7.95 13.72 19.15
N ILE A 257 -7.89 12.81 20.12
CA ILE A 257 -9.08 12.04 20.56
C ILE A 257 -10.14 12.88 21.27
N ALA A 258 -9.78 14.00 21.86
CA ALA A 258 -10.74 14.92 22.49
C ALA A 258 -11.57 15.68 21.44
N LYS A 259 -11.01 15.90 20.24
CA LYS A 259 -11.68 16.56 19.11
C LYS A 259 -12.40 15.59 18.20
N ASP A 260 -11.84 14.40 18.00
CA ASP A 260 -12.37 13.37 17.12
C ASP A 260 -13.10 12.29 17.92
N THR A 261 -14.42 12.28 17.82
CA THR A 261 -15.29 11.29 18.47
C THR A 261 -15.50 10.02 17.62
N SER A 262 -14.92 9.95 16.41
CA SER A 262 -15.04 8.79 15.53
C SER A 262 -14.24 7.58 16.00
N GLU A 263 -13.20 7.80 16.82
CA GLU A 263 -12.43 6.70 17.41
C GLU A 263 -13.27 5.90 18.43
N SER A 264 -13.04 4.58 18.43
CA SER A 264 -13.79 3.69 19.34
C SER A 264 -13.55 4.03 20.81
N GLU A 265 -14.56 3.78 21.65
CA GLU A 265 -14.47 4.06 23.10
C GLU A 265 -13.27 3.38 23.77
N ILE A 266 -12.89 2.17 23.32
CA ILE A 266 -11.71 1.46 23.86
C ILE A 266 -10.41 2.19 23.54
N VAL A 267 -10.25 2.69 22.31
CA VAL A 267 -9.06 3.44 21.89
C VAL A 267 -8.93 4.73 22.71
N ARG A 268 -10.03 5.46 22.85
CA ARG A 268 -10.06 6.70 23.64
C ARG A 268 -9.71 6.44 25.11
N LEU A 269 -10.29 5.40 25.72
CA LEU A 269 -10.01 5.02 27.12
C LEU A 269 -8.56 4.54 27.33
N GLU A 270 -7.97 3.78 26.40
CA GLU A 270 -6.58 3.35 26.47
C GLU A 270 -5.60 4.52 26.44
N LEU A 271 -5.84 5.53 25.59
CA LEU A 271 -5.00 6.73 25.54
C LEU A 271 -5.12 7.59 26.81
N LEU A 272 -6.33 7.73 27.36
CA LEU A 272 -6.54 8.43 28.62
C LEU A 272 -5.85 7.73 29.80
N GLU A 273 -5.90 6.40 29.86
CA GLU A 273 -5.18 5.61 30.85
C GLU A 273 -3.66 5.74 30.70
N LEU A 274 -3.15 5.66 29.46
CA LEU A 274 -1.73 5.85 29.15
C LEU A 274 -1.24 7.23 29.66
N ALA A 275 -1.97 8.28 29.32
CA ALA A 275 -1.62 9.65 29.74
C ALA A 275 -1.67 9.82 31.24
N ARG A 276 -2.72 9.30 31.91
CA ARG A 276 -2.82 9.30 33.36
C ARG A 276 -1.67 8.55 34.04
N ASN A 277 -1.32 7.35 33.49
CA ASN A 277 -0.19 6.57 33.99
C ASN A 277 1.13 7.32 33.82
N ALA A 278 1.35 7.97 32.66
CA ALA A 278 2.54 8.75 32.39
C ALA A 278 2.70 9.92 33.39
N ILE A 279 1.62 10.65 33.68
CA ILE A 279 1.62 11.71 34.72
C ILE A 279 1.97 11.12 36.09
N SER A 280 1.30 10.04 36.50
CA SER A 280 1.50 9.45 37.82
C SER A 280 2.93 8.93 38.01
N GLN A 281 3.53 8.37 36.96
CA GLN A 281 4.85 7.78 37.00
C GLN A 281 5.98 8.79 36.85
N TYR A 282 5.78 9.80 36.00
CA TYR A 282 6.88 10.66 35.51
C TYR A 282 6.72 12.14 35.85
N ALA A 283 5.76 12.57 36.72
CA ALA A 283 5.54 14.00 37.03
C ALA A 283 6.82 14.74 37.43
N THR A 284 7.68 14.13 38.25
CA THR A 284 8.96 14.73 38.69
C THR A 284 9.97 14.80 37.51
N LYS A 285 9.99 13.78 36.67
CA LYS A 285 10.86 13.76 35.49
C LYS A 285 10.40 14.78 34.44
N PHE A 286 9.09 14.90 34.21
CA PHE A 286 8.50 15.95 33.39
C PHE A 286 8.91 17.35 33.84
N LYS A 287 8.80 17.64 35.15
CA LYS A 287 9.30 18.90 35.71
C LYS A 287 10.80 19.10 35.45
N GLY A 288 11.60 18.03 35.66
CA GLY A 288 13.05 18.06 35.44
C GLY A 288 13.45 18.39 34.00
N ASP A 289 12.63 17.97 33.04
CA ASP A 289 12.82 18.23 31.60
C ASP A 289 12.09 19.50 31.12
N GLY A 290 11.52 20.29 32.00
CA GLY A 290 10.98 21.61 31.68
C GLY A 290 9.48 21.66 31.39
N VAL A 291 8.72 20.59 31.65
CA VAL A 291 7.25 20.66 31.63
C VAL A 291 6.79 21.53 32.78
N THR A 292 6.00 22.53 32.47
CA THR A 292 5.47 23.47 33.47
C THR A 292 4.30 22.87 34.25
N LYS A 293 3.99 23.45 35.43
CA LYS A 293 2.82 23.05 36.21
C LYS A 293 1.51 23.28 35.43
N SER A 294 1.44 24.32 34.63
CA SER A 294 0.28 24.59 33.77
C SER A 294 0.09 23.46 32.75
N GLU A 295 1.11 23.16 31.95
CA GLU A 295 1.03 22.13 30.92
C GLU A 295 0.58 20.77 31.44
N ILE A 296 1.15 20.31 32.57
CA ILE A 296 0.78 19.00 33.14
C ILE A 296 -0.63 19.05 33.79
N SER A 297 -1.04 20.20 34.31
CA SER A 297 -2.39 20.39 34.87
C SER A 297 -3.42 20.43 33.74
N ASP A 298 -3.11 21.08 32.61
CA ASP A 298 -3.99 21.14 31.46
C ASP A 298 -4.20 19.72 30.85
N MET A 299 -3.13 18.93 30.77
CA MET A 299 -3.25 17.51 30.36
C MET A 299 -4.12 16.72 31.36
N TYR A 300 -3.95 16.92 32.67
CA TYR A 300 -4.78 16.26 33.69
C TYR A 300 -6.26 16.63 33.53
N TYR A 301 -6.59 17.91 33.35
CA TYR A 301 -7.96 18.34 33.15
C TYR A 301 -8.55 17.82 31.87
N LEU A 302 -7.78 17.79 30.78
CA LEU A 302 -8.22 17.20 29.54
C LEU A 302 -8.56 15.71 29.70
N ILE A 303 -7.73 14.93 30.42
CA ILE A 303 -8.02 13.53 30.77
C ILE A 303 -9.34 13.43 31.55
N ARG A 304 -9.49 14.21 32.60
CA ARG A 304 -10.69 14.21 33.48
C ARG A 304 -11.96 14.50 32.68
N ASP A 305 -11.95 15.58 31.92
CA ASP A 305 -13.12 16.07 31.20
C ASP A 305 -13.49 15.10 30.06
N THR A 306 -12.51 14.62 29.30
CA THR A 306 -12.75 13.62 28.27
C THR A 306 -13.28 12.29 28.84
N LEU A 307 -12.80 11.86 30.01
CA LEU A 307 -13.35 10.67 30.68
C LEU A 307 -14.83 10.85 31.08
N GLU A 308 -15.26 12.05 31.49
CA GLU A 308 -16.68 12.30 31.76
C GLU A 308 -17.52 12.17 30.48
N ASP A 309 -17.05 12.73 29.40
CA ASP A 309 -17.77 12.80 28.11
C ASP A 309 -17.88 11.47 27.35
N ILE A 310 -17.01 10.48 27.64
CA ILE A 310 -17.10 9.17 26.97
C ILE A 310 -18.30 8.40 27.50
N GLU A 311 -19.29 8.14 26.63
CA GLU A 311 -20.30 7.13 26.88
C GLU A 311 -19.73 5.74 26.63
N THR A 312 -19.98 4.78 27.53
CA THR A 312 -19.50 3.41 27.41
C THR A 312 -20.65 2.46 27.16
N THR A 313 -20.46 1.56 26.19
CA THR A 313 -21.51 0.65 25.71
C THR A 313 -21.34 -0.79 26.21
N THR A 314 -20.15 -1.14 26.73
CA THR A 314 -19.85 -2.50 27.22
C THR A 314 -19.45 -2.49 28.69
N GLU A 315 -19.60 -3.64 29.37
CA GLU A 315 -19.12 -3.83 30.73
C GLU A 315 -17.59 -3.61 30.84
N LYS A 316 -16.83 -4.09 29.85
CA LYS A 316 -15.37 -3.95 29.77
C LYS A 316 -14.95 -2.48 29.70
N THR A 317 -15.56 -1.68 28.84
CA THR A 317 -15.23 -0.26 28.68
C THR A 317 -15.73 0.56 29.88
N THR A 318 -16.87 0.21 30.46
CA THR A 318 -17.36 0.82 31.71
C THR A 318 -16.41 0.56 32.86
N ALA A 319 -15.94 -0.68 33.06
CA ALA A 319 -14.96 -1.02 34.07
C ALA A 319 -13.65 -0.25 33.88
N LYS A 320 -13.17 -0.14 32.63
CA LYS A 320 -11.95 0.61 32.31
C LYS A 320 -12.10 2.11 32.58
N LYS A 321 -13.21 2.73 32.18
CA LYS A 321 -13.52 4.14 32.50
C LYS A 321 -13.49 4.38 34.00
N ASN A 322 -14.22 3.56 34.76
CA ASN A 322 -14.29 3.68 36.22
C ASN A 322 -12.93 3.46 36.89
N GLY A 323 -12.15 2.47 36.43
CA GLY A 323 -10.81 2.21 36.92
C GLY A 323 -9.88 3.40 36.71
N THR A 324 -9.84 3.97 35.49
CA THR A 324 -9.03 5.15 35.19
C THR A 324 -9.49 6.36 36.03
N LYS A 325 -10.79 6.57 36.14
CA LYS A 325 -11.39 7.68 36.95
C LYS A 325 -11.03 7.58 38.43
N SER A 326 -11.08 6.39 39.02
CA SER A 326 -10.78 6.19 40.46
C SER A 326 -9.35 6.56 40.82
N LEU A 327 -8.42 6.58 39.87
CA LEU A 327 -7.01 6.91 40.09
C LEU A 327 -6.67 8.38 39.79
N LEU A 328 -7.64 9.21 39.37
CA LEU A 328 -7.40 10.64 39.09
C LEU A 328 -6.96 11.42 40.33
N PHE A 329 -7.48 11.08 41.50
CA PHE A 329 -7.06 11.72 42.74
C PHE A 329 -5.57 11.51 43.04
N ASP A 330 -5.08 10.28 42.90
CA ASP A 330 -3.66 9.95 43.10
C ASP A 330 -2.78 10.60 42.02
N THR A 331 -3.28 10.70 40.80
CA THR A 331 -2.58 11.41 39.71
C THR A 331 -2.44 12.91 40.05
N LYS A 332 -3.49 13.55 40.57
CA LYS A 332 -3.42 14.94 41.01
C LYS A 332 -2.42 15.13 42.15
N LYS A 333 -2.40 14.18 43.11
CA LYS A 333 -1.40 14.17 44.17
C LYS A 333 0.04 14.07 43.64
N ALA A 334 0.29 13.26 42.63
CA ALA A 334 1.60 13.16 42.02
C ALA A 334 2.05 14.48 41.39
N ILE A 335 1.15 15.17 40.70
CA ILE A 335 1.41 16.52 40.17
C ILE A 335 1.75 17.50 41.29
N ASP A 336 0.90 17.57 42.34
CA ASP A 336 1.09 18.52 43.41
C ASP A 336 2.39 18.23 44.17
N ALA A 337 2.74 16.98 44.42
CA ALA A 337 4.02 16.59 45.01
C ALA A 337 5.23 17.01 44.16
N ALA A 338 5.18 16.76 42.85
CA ALA A 338 6.28 17.09 41.94
C ALA A 338 6.49 18.61 41.83
N TYR A 339 5.41 19.40 41.84
CA TYR A 339 5.44 20.84 41.63
C TYR A 339 5.24 21.64 42.92
N SER A 340 5.21 21.00 44.11
CA SER A 340 5.31 21.73 45.36
C SER A 340 6.60 22.51 45.39
N THR A 341 6.54 23.80 45.69
CA THR A 341 7.72 24.56 46.08
C THR A 341 8.20 23.96 47.40
N SER A 342 9.38 23.34 47.44
CA SER A 342 10.08 23.15 48.68
C SER A 342 10.19 24.55 49.29
N LYS A 343 9.47 24.82 50.41
CA LYS A 343 9.81 25.94 51.26
C LYS A 343 11.26 25.69 51.68
N GLY A 344 12.19 26.34 50.97
CA GLY A 344 13.58 26.31 51.32
C GLY A 344 13.71 26.71 52.78
N GLY A 345 14.25 25.81 53.57
CA GLY A 345 14.72 26.14 54.87
C GLY A 345 15.78 27.23 54.77
N ALA A 346 15.42 28.46 55.07
CA ALA A 346 16.38 29.43 55.55
C ALA A 346 16.80 28.97 56.92
N GLN A 347 17.97 28.47 57.07
CA GLN A 347 18.82 28.57 58.28
C GLN A 347 20.25 28.86 57.87
#